data_823dfb7c8fe0317a8a10833b1935a9de
#
_entry.id   823dfb7c8fe0317a8a10833b1935a9de
#
_cell.length_a   1.000
_cell.length_b   1.000
_cell.length_c   1.000
_cell.angle_alpha   90.00
_cell.angle_beta   90.00
_cell.angle_gamma   90.00
#
_symmetry.space_group_name_H-M   'P 1'
#
loop_
_entity.id
_entity.type
_entity.pdbx_description
1 polymer ?
#
loop_
_entity_poly.entity_id
_entity_poly.type
_entity_poly.pdbx_seq_one_letter_code
_entity_poly.pdbx_strand_id
1 'polypeptide(L)'
;MSLSIGEKAPDFSVNDQDGKPVRLSALQGKKVVLYFYPKDMTPGCTVEACNLRDNYKLLIKQGYEVLGISTDNEKTHQKFIAKENLPFRLLSDTDKQVHNLYGTWVEKSMYGRKYMGTARNTFVIDEKGIIEDIIEKVDTKNHTDQILRKGQANVASPAAKKVAAKKTVTKQPASKKAKSKR
;
A
#
# COMPACT_ATOMS: atom_id res chain seq x y z
N MET A 1 -7.47 -6.25 -17.34
CA MET A 1 -7.75 -7.23 -16.27
C MET A 1 -7.46 -6.54 -14.96
N SER A 2 -8.32 -6.71 -13.98
CA SER A 2 -8.09 -6.14 -12.64
C SER A 2 -7.50 -7.27 -11.77
N LEU A 3 -6.36 -7.01 -11.16
CA LEU A 3 -5.72 -7.95 -10.25
C LEU A 3 -6.48 -7.99 -8.91
N SER A 4 -6.45 -9.14 -8.25
CA SER A 4 -7.16 -9.38 -7.00
C SER A 4 -6.21 -9.90 -5.91
N ILE A 5 -6.58 -9.66 -4.65
CA ILE A 5 -5.88 -10.24 -3.51
C ILE A 5 -5.96 -11.76 -3.58
N GLY A 6 -4.84 -12.45 -3.33
CA GLY A 6 -4.70 -13.90 -3.44
C GLY A 6 -4.23 -14.38 -4.81
N GLU A 7 -4.19 -13.50 -5.81
CA GLU A 7 -3.63 -13.84 -7.13
C GLU A 7 -2.11 -13.71 -7.14
N LYS A 8 -1.48 -14.46 -8.04
CA LYS A 8 -0.04 -14.33 -8.28
C LYS A 8 0.22 -12.98 -8.96
N ALA A 9 1.13 -12.20 -8.37
CA ALA A 9 1.58 -10.95 -8.98
C ALA A 9 2.24 -11.21 -10.33
N PRO A 10 1.85 -10.48 -11.40
CA PRO A 10 2.49 -10.61 -12.69
C PRO A 10 3.99 -10.34 -12.61
N ASP A 11 4.79 -11.24 -13.18
CA ASP A 11 6.25 -11.04 -13.24
C ASP A 11 6.57 -9.93 -14.26
N PHE A 12 7.58 -9.16 -13.95
CA PHE A 12 8.09 -8.10 -14.81
C PHE A 12 9.62 -8.03 -14.76
N SER A 13 10.20 -7.39 -15.75
CA SER A 13 11.61 -7.01 -15.75
C SER A 13 11.73 -5.58 -16.28
N VAL A 14 12.19 -4.67 -15.44
CA VAL A 14 12.31 -3.24 -15.76
C VAL A 14 13.54 -2.66 -15.07
N ASN A 15 14.17 -1.65 -15.66
CA ASN A 15 15.37 -1.05 -15.12
C ASN A 15 15.07 -0.18 -13.89
N ASP A 16 15.98 -0.22 -12.92
CA ASP A 16 16.02 0.76 -11.84
C ASP A 16 16.69 2.08 -12.29
N GLN A 17 16.84 3.01 -11.38
CA GLN A 17 17.48 4.31 -11.61
C GLN A 17 18.95 4.23 -12.10
N ASP A 18 19.60 3.11 -11.89
CA ASP A 18 21.00 2.88 -12.32
C ASP A 18 21.11 2.07 -13.62
N GLY A 19 19.99 1.82 -14.29
CA GLY A 19 19.89 1.01 -15.49
C GLY A 19 20.05 -0.48 -15.25
N LYS A 20 19.95 -0.93 -14.00
CA LYS A 20 20.03 -2.35 -13.64
C LYS A 20 18.66 -3.00 -13.75
N PRO A 21 18.53 -4.15 -14.42
CA PRO A 21 17.25 -4.83 -14.53
C PRO A 21 16.81 -5.38 -13.17
N VAL A 22 15.58 -5.06 -12.80
CA VAL A 22 14.90 -5.59 -11.61
C VAL A 22 13.77 -6.49 -12.09
N ARG A 23 13.78 -7.72 -11.63
CA ARG A 23 12.75 -8.72 -11.92
C ARG A 23 12.02 -9.09 -10.63
N LEU A 24 10.69 -9.11 -10.67
CA LEU A 24 9.89 -9.45 -9.47
C LEU A 24 10.19 -10.87 -8.98
N SER A 25 10.29 -11.83 -9.89
CA SER A 25 10.60 -13.23 -9.55
C SER A 25 11.96 -13.42 -8.87
N ALA A 26 12.92 -12.50 -9.08
CA ALA A 26 14.22 -12.51 -8.38
C ALA A 26 14.14 -12.03 -6.92
N LEU A 27 12.98 -11.47 -6.50
CA LEU A 27 12.74 -11.00 -5.14
C LEU A 27 11.94 -12.00 -4.30
N GLN A 28 11.72 -13.21 -4.80
CA GLN A 28 11.07 -14.28 -4.01
C GLN A 28 11.79 -14.51 -2.69
N GLY A 29 11.02 -14.77 -1.63
CA GLY A 29 11.54 -14.87 -0.26
C GLY A 29 11.54 -13.54 0.50
N LYS A 30 11.18 -12.43 -0.16
CA LYS A 30 10.96 -11.14 0.47
C LYS A 30 9.53 -10.68 0.21
N LYS A 31 8.97 -9.92 1.14
CA LYS A 31 7.76 -9.16 0.89
C LYS A 31 8.10 -7.94 0.04
N VAL A 32 7.28 -7.65 -0.96
CA VAL A 32 7.50 -6.51 -1.85
C VAL A 32 6.37 -5.51 -1.73
N VAL A 33 6.73 -4.25 -1.51
CA VAL A 33 5.82 -3.10 -1.65
C VAL A 33 6.11 -2.47 -3.00
N LEU A 34 5.22 -2.68 -3.96
CA LEU A 34 5.29 -2.09 -5.29
C LEU A 34 4.30 -0.94 -5.38
N TYR A 35 4.77 0.30 -5.27
CA TYR A 35 3.91 1.47 -5.32
C TYR A 35 4.04 2.23 -6.64
N PHE A 36 2.90 2.44 -7.31
CA PHE A 36 2.79 3.19 -8.54
C PHE A 36 2.47 4.65 -8.24
N TYR A 37 3.22 5.57 -8.81
CA TYR A 37 3.01 6.99 -8.62
C TYR A 37 3.11 7.77 -9.94
N PRO A 38 2.39 8.90 -10.08
CA PRO A 38 2.26 9.59 -11.35
C PRO A 38 3.56 10.17 -11.92
N LYS A 39 4.38 10.83 -11.09
CA LYS A 39 5.54 11.57 -11.60
C LYS A 39 6.50 11.96 -10.48
N ASP A 40 7.80 11.85 -10.75
CA ASP A 40 8.87 12.32 -9.88
C ASP A 40 8.73 13.82 -9.53
N MET A 41 9.20 14.18 -8.33
CA MET A 41 9.30 15.55 -7.85
C MET A 41 7.99 16.35 -7.83
N THR A 42 6.84 15.71 -7.97
CA THR A 42 5.54 16.36 -7.73
C THR A 42 5.21 16.36 -6.24
N PRO A 43 4.42 17.34 -5.73
CA PRO A 43 4.20 17.48 -4.28
C PRO A 43 3.67 16.21 -3.61
N GLY A 44 2.62 15.59 -4.17
CA GLY A 44 2.02 14.38 -3.59
C GLY A 44 2.95 13.17 -3.63
N CYS A 45 3.69 12.98 -4.74
CA CYS A 45 4.63 11.86 -4.86
C CYS A 45 5.85 12.05 -3.96
N THR A 46 6.29 13.29 -3.77
CA THR A 46 7.38 13.61 -2.83
C THR A 46 6.96 13.29 -1.39
N VAL A 47 5.76 13.70 -0.97
CA VAL A 47 5.23 13.39 0.37
C VAL A 47 5.15 11.87 0.60
N GLU A 48 4.67 11.13 -0.38
CA GLU A 48 4.58 9.67 -0.32
C GLU A 48 5.96 9.01 -0.20
N ALA A 49 6.90 9.39 -1.07
CA ALA A 49 8.27 8.87 -1.04
C ALA A 49 8.98 9.19 0.27
N CYS A 50 8.81 10.41 0.80
CA CYS A 50 9.37 10.81 2.09
C CYS A 50 8.75 10.03 3.26
N ASN A 51 7.44 9.76 3.26
CA ASN A 51 6.82 8.92 4.28
C ASN A 51 7.42 7.50 4.30
N LEU A 52 7.61 6.89 3.13
CA LEU A 52 8.25 5.58 3.01
C LEU A 52 9.72 5.62 3.43
N ARG A 53 10.47 6.68 3.05
CA ARG A 53 11.86 6.90 3.46
C ARG A 53 11.99 7.00 4.97
N ASP A 54 11.19 7.83 5.60
CA ASP A 54 11.29 8.11 7.04
C ASP A 54 10.97 6.86 7.87
N ASN A 55 10.15 5.96 7.33
CA ASN A 55 9.78 4.69 7.96
C ASN A 55 10.50 3.47 7.34
N TYR A 56 11.50 3.69 6.49
CA TYR A 56 12.14 2.62 5.72
C TYR A 56 12.76 1.53 6.61
N LYS A 57 13.42 1.93 7.71
CA LYS A 57 14.00 0.96 8.67
C LYS A 57 12.94 0.03 9.26
N LEU A 58 11.75 0.54 9.50
CA LEU A 58 10.63 -0.26 10.00
C LEU A 58 10.14 -1.25 8.93
N LEU A 59 10.00 -0.80 7.69
CA LEU A 59 9.61 -1.66 6.56
C LEU A 59 10.61 -2.79 6.34
N ILE A 60 11.92 -2.48 6.31
CA ILE A 60 12.98 -3.50 6.19
C ILE A 60 12.95 -4.49 7.35
N LYS A 61 12.74 -4.03 8.58
CA LYS A 61 12.63 -4.90 9.76
C LYS A 61 11.46 -5.88 9.64
N GLN A 62 10.40 -5.50 8.94
CA GLN A 62 9.23 -6.34 8.66
C GLN A 62 9.39 -7.22 7.41
N GLY A 63 10.56 -7.19 6.78
CA GLY A 63 10.89 -8.02 5.62
C GLY A 63 10.45 -7.45 4.27
N TYR A 64 10.04 -6.18 4.22
CA TYR A 64 9.60 -5.54 2.99
C TYR A 64 10.77 -4.99 2.16
N GLU A 65 10.77 -5.27 0.88
CA GLU A 65 11.51 -4.54 -0.16
C GLU A 65 10.59 -3.50 -0.78
N VAL A 66 10.99 -2.24 -0.79
CA VAL A 66 10.18 -1.13 -1.34
C VAL A 66 10.66 -0.80 -2.74
N LEU A 67 9.75 -0.81 -3.70
CA LEU A 67 9.98 -0.46 -5.10
C LEU A 67 8.95 0.59 -5.54
N GLY A 68 9.43 1.77 -5.92
CA GLY A 68 8.60 2.77 -6.59
C GLY A 68 8.63 2.57 -8.10
N ILE A 69 7.52 2.82 -8.78
CA ILE A 69 7.44 2.71 -10.22
C ILE A 69 6.68 3.88 -10.83
N SER A 70 7.26 4.50 -11.81
CA SER A 70 6.62 5.54 -12.62
C SER A 70 7.04 5.44 -14.09
N THR A 71 6.48 6.28 -14.93
CA THR A 71 6.86 6.40 -16.35
C THR A 71 8.04 7.33 -16.58
N ASP A 72 8.63 7.88 -15.53
CA ASP A 72 9.83 8.70 -15.61
C ASP A 72 11.06 7.87 -16.00
N ASN A 73 12.05 8.52 -16.57
CA ASN A 73 13.30 7.86 -16.96
C ASN A 73 14.30 7.79 -15.79
N GLU A 74 15.32 6.96 -15.97
CA GLU A 74 16.39 6.71 -14.98
C GLU A 74 17.04 7.99 -14.45
N LYS A 75 17.36 8.95 -15.34
CA LYS A 75 17.97 10.23 -14.95
C LYS A 75 17.08 11.07 -14.03
N THR A 76 15.78 11.04 -14.25
CA THR A 76 14.81 11.75 -13.42
C THR A 76 14.69 11.08 -12.06
N HIS A 77 14.65 9.74 -12.03
CA HIS A 77 14.70 8.97 -10.79
C HIS A 77 15.96 9.22 -9.98
N GLN A 78 17.15 9.27 -10.61
CA GLN A 78 18.39 9.61 -9.92
C GLN A 78 18.33 10.98 -9.25
N LYS A 79 17.78 11.98 -9.94
CA LYS A 79 17.60 13.33 -9.37
C LYS A 79 16.63 13.32 -8.19
N PHE A 80 15.54 12.57 -8.30
CA PHE A 80 14.55 12.46 -7.24
C PHE A 80 15.11 11.76 -6.01
N ILE A 81 15.81 10.63 -6.20
CA ILE A 81 16.51 9.90 -5.15
C ILE A 81 17.54 10.79 -4.44
N ALA A 82 18.39 11.50 -5.21
CA ALA A 82 19.40 12.37 -4.65
C ALA A 82 18.80 13.55 -3.87
N LYS A 83 17.74 14.16 -4.41
CA LYS A 83 17.06 15.30 -3.77
C LYS A 83 16.40 14.93 -2.45
N GLU A 84 15.71 13.80 -2.40
CA GLU A 84 14.93 13.38 -1.24
C GLU A 84 15.65 12.34 -0.37
N ASN A 85 16.89 11.94 -0.72
CA ASN A 85 17.67 10.91 -0.04
C ASN A 85 16.89 9.58 0.11
N LEU A 86 16.27 9.11 -0.97
CA LEU A 86 15.47 7.90 -0.95
C LEU A 86 16.35 6.65 -0.83
N PRO A 87 16.11 5.76 0.15
CA PRO A 87 16.95 4.58 0.39
C PRO A 87 16.52 3.34 -0.40
N PHE A 88 15.53 3.47 -1.28
CA PHE A 88 14.95 2.37 -2.06
C PHE A 88 15.00 2.68 -3.55
N ARG A 89 14.80 1.63 -4.35
CA ARG A 89 14.89 1.72 -5.81
C ARG A 89 13.63 2.31 -6.44
N LEU A 90 13.82 3.07 -7.51
CA LEU A 90 12.78 3.55 -8.39
C LEU A 90 12.93 2.89 -9.76
N LEU A 91 11.83 2.39 -10.31
CA LEU A 91 11.77 1.62 -11.54
C LEU A 91 11.23 2.47 -12.69
N SER A 92 11.93 2.47 -13.83
CA SER A 92 11.64 3.28 -15.00
C SER A 92 10.79 2.50 -16.01
N ASP A 93 9.47 2.57 -15.90
CA ASP A 93 8.52 1.93 -16.83
C ASP A 93 8.07 2.89 -17.95
N THR A 94 9.03 3.39 -18.72
CA THR A 94 8.81 4.42 -19.76
C THR A 94 7.86 3.96 -20.87
N ASP A 95 7.83 2.67 -21.16
CA ASP A 95 6.96 2.03 -22.16
C ASP A 95 5.63 1.53 -21.58
N LYS A 96 5.39 1.72 -20.28
CA LYS A 96 4.16 1.39 -19.52
C LYS A 96 3.79 -0.09 -19.55
N GLN A 97 4.75 -0.98 -19.76
CA GLN A 97 4.49 -2.43 -19.76
C GLN A 97 4.01 -2.89 -18.38
N VAL A 98 4.68 -2.51 -17.30
CA VAL A 98 4.31 -2.89 -15.95
C VAL A 98 3.02 -2.18 -15.50
N HIS A 99 2.87 -0.91 -15.88
CA HIS A 99 1.61 -0.19 -15.65
C HIS A 99 0.39 -0.89 -16.26
N ASN A 100 0.53 -1.41 -17.49
CA ASN A 100 -0.54 -2.14 -18.14
C ASN A 100 -0.79 -3.52 -17.51
N LEU A 101 0.29 -4.24 -17.13
CA LEU A 101 0.18 -5.53 -16.43
C LEU A 101 -0.57 -5.41 -15.10
N TYR A 102 -0.32 -4.33 -14.36
CA TYR A 102 -0.94 -4.08 -13.05
C TYR A 102 -2.23 -3.25 -13.13
N GLY A 103 -2.67 -2.88 -14.34
CA GLY A 103 -3.89 -2.11 -14.54
C GLY A 103 -3.85 -0.67 -13.97
N THR A 104 -2.64 -0.11 -13.83
CA THR A 104 -2.44 1.22 -13.24
C THR A 104 -2.32 2.34 -14.28
N TRP A 105 -2.30 2.03 -15.59
CA TRP A 105 -2.37 3.00 -16.66
C TRP A 105 -3.83 3.24 -17.02
N VAL A 106 -4.41 4.34 -16.54
CA VAL A 106 -5.86 4.58 -16.59
C VAL A 106 -6.20 5.94 -17.20
N GLU A 107 -7.42 6.04 -17.75
CA GLU A 107 -7.98 7.32 -18.15
C GLU A 107 -8.29 8.16 -16.91
N LYS A 108 -7.79 9.38 -16.89
CA LYS A 108 -8.05 10.40 -15.87
C LYS A 108 -8.72 11.60 -16.50
N SER A 109 -9.43 12.38 -15.69
CA SER A 109 -10.01 13.64 -16.12
C SER A 109 -9.52 14.77 -15.24
N MET A 110 -9.11 15.88 -15.82
CA MET A 110 -8.75 17.11 -15.13
C MET A 110 -9.25 18.31 -15.92
N TYR A 111 -10.04 19.16 -15.27
CA TYR A 111 -10.68 20.33 -15.90
C TYR A 111 -11.44 20.00 -17.18
N GLY A 112 -12.18 18.86 -17.20
CA GLY A 112 -12.95 18.41 -18.35
C GLY A 112 -12.14 17.78 -19.49
N ARG A 113 -10.80 17.73 -19.39
CA ARG A 113 -9.94 17.04 -20.37
C ARG A 113 -9.58 15.65 -19.89
N LYS A 114 -9.76 14.67 -20.76
CA LYS A 114 -9.36 13.29 -20.53
C LYS A 114 -7.90 13.09 -20.93
N TYR A 115 -7.17 12.34 -20.14
CA TYR A 115 -5.78 11.95 -20.42
C TYR A 115 -5.47 10.61 -19.77
N MET A 116 -4.48 9.90 -20.32
CA MET A 116 -3.98 8.67 -19.71
C MET A 116 -2.91 8.98 -18.68
N GLY A 117 -2.96 8.31 -17.53
CA GLY A 117 -1.98 8.54 -16.48
C GLY A 117 -1.95 7.42 -15.43
N THR A 118 -0.89 7.41 -14.63
CA THR A 118 -0.69 6.42 -13.56
C THR A 118 -1.72 6.60 -12.45
N ALA A 119 -2.47 5.56 -12.14
CA ALA A 119 -3.22 5.47 -10.89
C ALA A 119 -2.26 5.28 -9.72
N ARG A 120 -2.51 6.00 -8.62
CA ARG A 120 -1.71 5.86 -7.40
C ARG A 120 -2.20 4.62 -6.65
N ASN A 121 -1.62 3.48 -6.96
CA ASN A 121 -1.95 2.20 -6.36
C ASN A 121 -0.70 1.56 -5.77
N THR A 122 -0.87 0.81 -4.70
CA THR A 122 0.22 0.03 -4.09
C THR A 122 -0.21 -1.41 -3.98
N PHE A 123 0.65 -2.30 -4.44
CA PHE A 123 0.49 -3.74 -4.31
C PHE A 123 1.47 -4.24 -3.25
N VAL A 124 0.94 -4.91 -2.24
CA VAL A 124 1.74 -5.61 -1.24
C VAL A 124 1.76 -7.08 -1.64
N ILE A 125 2.97 -7.60 -1.85
CA ILE A 125 3.22 -8.93 -2.39
C ILE A 125 3.97 -9.73 -1.34
N ASP A 126 3.54 -10.95 -1.06
CA ASP A 126 4.16 -11.84 -0.08
C ASP A 126 5.45 -12.50 -0.61
N GLU A 127 6.13 -13.27 0.24
CA GLU A 127 7.38 -13.96 -0.08
C GLU A 127 7.24 -15.00 -1.20
N LYS A 128 6.01 -15.44 -1.48
CA LYS A 128 5.68 -16.41 -2.55
C LYS A 128 5.33 -15.74 -3.87
N GLY A 129 5.25 -14.41 -3.88
CA GLY A 129 4.83 -13.63 -5.04
C GLY A 129 3.30 -13.54 -5.20
N ILE A 130 2.56 -13.72 -4.14
CA ILE A 130 1.09 -13.58 -4.11
C ILE A 130 0.72 -12.17 -3.64
N ILE A 131 -0.26 -11.56 -4.27
CA ILE A 131 -0.79 -10.26 -3.86
C ILE A 131 -1.51 -10.41 -2.52
N GLU A 132 -0.93 -9.87 -1.48
CA GLU A 132 -1.47 -9.88 -0.12
C GLU A 132 -2.45 -8.74 0.11
N ASP A 133 -2.20 -7.58 -0.52
CA ASP A 133 -3.08 -6.41 -0.44
C ASP A 133 -2.96 -5.50 -1.67
N ILE A 134 -4.02 -4.74 -1.93
CA ILE A 134 -4.07 -3.70 -2.96
C ILE A 134 -4.60 -2.42 -2.33
N ILE A 135 -3.77 -1.37 -2.27
CA ILE A 135 -4.13 -0.06 -1.73
C ILE A 135 -4.43 0.87 -2.90
N GLU A 136 -5.71 1.05 -3.22
CA GLU A 136 -6.16 1.93 -4.31
C GLU A 136 -6.30 3.39 -3.87
N LYS A 137 -6.59 3.62 -2.59
CA LYS A 137 -6.69 4.96 -1.99
C LYS A 137 -5.49 5.21 -1.09
N VAL A 138 -4.39 5.57 -1.71
CA VAL A 138 -3.14 5.84 -0.99
C VAL A 138 -3.24 7.18 -0.26
N ASP A 139 -3.05 7.13 1.05
CA ASP A 139 -2.78 8.32 1.86
C ASP A 139 -1.28 8.60 1.86
N THR A 140 -0.86 9.59 1.09
CA THR A 140 0.55 9.92 0.89
C THR A 140 1.30 10.31 2.17
N LYS A 141 0.57 10.77 3.19
CA LYS A 141 1.15 11.16 4.48
C LYS A 141 1.27 9.98 5.45
N ASN A 142 0.44 8.96 5.29
CA ASN A 142 0.36 7.80 6.18
C ASN A 142 0.48 6.47 5.43
N HIS A 143 1.20 6.47 4.31
CA HIS A 143 1.30 5.31 3.41
C HIS A 143 1.94 4.09 4.09
N THR A 144 3.00 4.29 4.87
CA THR A 144 3.63 3.22 5.65
C THR A 144 2.64 2.57 6.61
N ASP A 145 1.82 3.36 7.30
CA ASP A 145 0.80 2.83 8.21
C ASP A 145 -0.26 2.01 7.46
N GLN A 146 -0.64 2.43 6.25
CA GLN A 146 -1.57 1.65 5.42
C GLN A 146 -0.98 0.28 5.06
N ILE A 147 0.30 0.23 4.67
CA ILE A 147 1.02 -1.01 4.35
C ILE A 147 1.08 -1.93 5.58
N LEU A 148 1.50 -1.40 6.73
CA LEU A 148 1.73 -2.19 7.93
C LEU A 148 0.45 -2.67 8.61
N ARG A 149 -0.62 -1.86 8.64
CA ARG A 149 -1.89 -2.25 9.28
C ARG A 149 -2.53 -3.46 8.61
N LYS A 150 -2.40 -3.60 7.31
CA LYS A 150 -2.98 -4.71 6.57
C LYS A 150 -2.08 -5.94 6.58
N GLY A 151 -0.77 -5.77 6.58
CA GLY A 151 0.17 -6.88 6.79
C GLY A 151 0.04 -7.56 8.16
N GLN A 152 -0.47 -6.86 9.18
CA GLN A 152 -0.79 -7.45 10.49
C GLN A 152 -2.15 -8.15 10.52
N ALA A 153 -3.11 -7.74 9.70
CA ALA A 153 -4.43 -8.38 9.65
C ALA A 153 -4.39 -9.80 9.09
N ASN A 154 -3.40 -10.14 8.26
CA ASN A 154 -3.23 -11.46 7.66
C ASN A 154 -2.41 -12.43 8.53
N VAL A 155 -1.75 -11.96 9.59
CA VAL A 155 -1.03 -12.81 10.55
C VAL A 155 -1.95 -13.27 11.71
N ALA A 156 -3.14 -12.66 11.86
CA ALA A 156 -4.10 -12.96 12.91
C ALA A 156 -5.40 -13.54 12.35
N SER A 157 -5.37 -14.79 11.86
CA SER A 157 -6.56 -15.64 11.89
C SER A 157 -6.15 -17.12 11.79
N PRO A 158 -6.35 -17.87 12.91
CA PRO A 158 -7.50 -18.75 12.88
C PRO A 158 -8.37 -18.61 14.13
N ALA A 159 -9.68 -18.53 13.88
CA ALA A 159 -10.76 -18.91 14.77
C ALA A 159 -10.90 -18.21 16.15
N ALA A 160 -11.73 -17.17 16.18
CA ALA A 160 -12.59 -16.96 17.34
C ALA A 160 -14.05 -16.98 16.92
N LYS A 161 -14.62 -18.19 16.95
CA LYS A 161 -16.06 -18.42 16.91
C LYS A 161 -16.73 -17.71 18.10
N LYS A 162 -17.80 -16.97 17.77
CA LYS A 162 -18.99 -16.62 18.54
C LYS A 162 -19.04 -17.13 19.97
N VAL A 163 -19.14 -16.19 20.92
CA VAL A 163 -20.06 -16.34 22.05
C VAL A 163 -20.83 -15.04 22.18
N ALA A 164 -22.09 -15.08 21.76
CA ALA A 164 -23.06 -14.07 22.02
C ALA A 164 -23.52 -14.22 23.48
N ALA A 165 -23.10 -13.35 24.36
CA ALA A 165 -23.65 -13.26 25.70
C ALA A 165 -24.89 -12.35 25.67
N LYS A 166 -26.03 -13.00 25.77
CA LYS A 166 -27.37 -12.47 25.98
C LYS A 166 -27.39 -11.75 27.35
N LYS A 167 -27.48 -10.43 27.36
CA LYS A 167 -27.78 -9.66 28.58
C LYS A 167 -29.26 -9.73 28.86
N THR A 168 -29.60 -10.53 29.87
CA THR A 168 -30.92 -10.59 30.50
C THR A 168 -31.11 -9.33 31.36
N VAL A 169 -32.10 -8.56 30.98
CA VAL A 169 -32.59 -7.42 31.76
C VAL A 169 -33.42 -7.99 32.91
N THR A 170 -32.97 -7.81 34.15
CA THR A 170 -33.80 -8.08 35.32
C THR A 170 -34.32 -6.75 35.86
N LYS A 171 -35.64 -6.60 35.75
CA LYS A 171 -36.43 -5.53 36.32
C LYS A 171 -36.42 -5.70 37.84
N GLN A 172 -36.10 -4.66 38.60
CA GLN A 172 -36.41 -4.54 40.01
C GLN A 172 -37.76 -3.86 40.18
N PRO A 173 -38.61 -4.38 41.06
CA PRO A 173 -39.82 -3.69 41.43
C PRO A 173 -39.62 -2.71 42.60
N ALA A 174 -40.30 -1.60 42.50
CA ALA A 174 -40.44 -0.58 43.54
C ALA A 174 -41.11 -1.12 44.79
N SER A 175 -40.63 -0.77 45.97
CA SER A 175 -41.39 -0.86 47.19
C SER A 175 -41.56 0.51 47.83
N LYS A 176 -42.82 0.78 48.11
CA LYS A 176 -43.39 1.96 48.78
C LYS A 176 -43.18 1.90 50.28
N LYS A 177 -43.33 3.07 50.91
CA LYS A 177 -43.78 3.40 52.26
C LYS A 177 -42.68 3.48 53.33
N ALA A 178 -42.78 4.33 54.29
CA ALA A 178 -43.92 4.95 54.90
C ALA A 178 -43.53 6.21 55.72
N LYS A 179 -44.50 7.05 55.93
CA LYS A 179 -44.63 8.17 56.85
C LYS A 179 -44.32 7.78 58.30
N SER A 180 -43.79 8.70 59.11
CA SER A 180 -44.27 9.11 60.45
C SER A 180 -43.45 10.31 60.91
N LYS A 181 -44.08 11.46 61.06
CA LYS A 181 -44.56 12.20 62.22
C LYS A 181 -43.60 12.22 63.41
N ARG A 182 -42.99 13.33 63.65
CA ARG A 182 -43.21 14.34 64.72
C ARG A 182 -42.25 15.46 64.56
#